data_154569307ead2bb6707f74f3cf72473d
#
_entry.id   154569307ead2bb6707f74f3cf72473d
#
_cell.length_a   1.000
_cell.length_b   1.000
_cell.length_c   1.000
_cell.angle_alpha   90.00
_cell.angle_beta   90.00
_cell.angle_gamma   90.00
#
_symmetry.space_group_name_H-M   'P 1'
#
loop_
_entity.id
_entity.type
_entity.pdbx_description
1 polymer ?
#
loop_
_entity_poly.entity_id
_entity_poly.type
_entity_poly.pdbx_seq_one_letter_code
_entity_poly.pdbx_strand_id
1 'polypeptide(L)'
;MYLAHFMIMYPQYGVKMNFDAQAIFANLAEKERIKGHHSPEGRAIRTLSRALNGYSSGNLSGRDVLALCDQTIEDWLKAKCKFSPWSTRSLPALVITAVQARWISRLEAVRLQKLRNARALIDQHGSDVPGLEVESALKLCIELVERHW
;
A
#
# COMPACT_ATOMS: atom_id res chain seq x y z
N MET A 1 -2.01 -6.76 18.68
CA MET A 1 -1.34 -7.74 19.51
C MET A 1 -1.61 -9.18 19.15
N TYR A 2 -2.82 -9.56 18.87
CA TYR A 2 -3.17 -10.94 18.52
C TYR A 2 -2.47 -11.44 17.28
N LEU A 3 -2.34 -10.62 16.25
CA LEU A 3 -1.65 -11.05 15.04
C LEU A 3 -0.16 -11.26 15.28
N ALA A 4 0.49 -10.40 16.04
CA ALA A 4 1.89 -10.57 16.41
C ALA A 4 2.09 -11.88 17.20
N HIS A 5 1.21 -12.18 18.12
CA HIS A 5 1.23 -13.43 18.86
C HIS A 5 0.98 -14.62 17.95
N PHE A 6 0.02 -14.51 17.03
CA PHE A 6 -0.25 -15.53 16.01
C PHE A 6 0.98 -15.80 15.16
N MET A 7 1.66 -14.76 14.70
CA MET A 7 2.87 -14.88 13.88
C MET A 7 4.00 -15.60 14.61
N ILE A 8 4.11 -15.41 15.94
CA ILE A 8 5.08 -16.13 16.76
C ILE A 8 4.71 -17.61 16.86
N MET A 9 3.42 -17.94 16.98
CA MET A 9 2.95 -19.32 17.09
C MET A 9 3.00 -20.08 15.76
N TYR A 10 2.82 -19.39 14.64
CA TYR A 10 2.70 -20.00 13.32
C TYR A 10 3.61 -19.31 12.30
N PRO A 11 4.93 -19.24 12.57
CA PRO A 11 5.84 -18.50 11.70
C PRO A 11 5.93 -19.08 10.28
N GLN A 12 5.60 -20.34 10.09
CA GLN A 12 5.61 -21.01 8.79
C GLN A 12 4.43 -20.61 7.90
N TYR A 13 3.37 -20.01 8.45
CA TYR A 13 2.17 -19.63 7.70
C TYR A 13 2.04 -18.14 7.45
N GLY A 14 2.96 -17.34 7.98
CA GLY A 14 2.88 -15.92 7.83
C GLY A 14 4.23 -15.24 7.94
N VAL A 15 4.24 -13.94 7.70
CA VAL A 15 5.42 -13.10 7.73
C VAL A 15 5.38 -12.19 8.96
N LYS A 16 6.48 -12.20 9.72
CA LYS A 16 6.60 -11.32 10.87
C LYS A 16 6.79 -9.88 10.40
N MET A 17 5.93 -9.00 10.84
CA MET A 17 5.97 -7.58 10.52
C MET A 17 6.31 -6.75 11.75
N ASN A 18 6.92 -5.57 11.52
CA ASN A 18 7.30 -4.63 12.57
C ASN A 18 6.16 -3.68 12.99
N PHE A 19 4.91 -4.09 12.78
CA PHE A 19 3.73 -3.32 13.14
C PHE A 19 2.57 -4.26 13.43
N ASP A 20 1.57 -3.77 14.16
CA ASP A 20 0.37 -4.54 14.51
C ASP A 20 -0.60 -4.54 13.32
N ALA A 21 -0.49 -5.57 12.48
CA ALA A 21 -1.32 -5.70 11.28
C ALA A 21 -2.81 -5.87 11.63
N GLN A 22 -3.14 -6.50 12.74
CA GLN A 22 -4.55 -6.70 13.12
C GLN A 22 -5.23 -5.37 13.47
N ALA A 23 -4.56 -4.50 14.22
CA ALA A 23 -5.08 -3.17 14.52
C ALA A 23 -5.24 -2.35 13.24
N ILE A 24 -4.29 -2.45 12.32
CA ILE A 24 -4.35 -1.77 11.03
C ILE A 24 -5.51 -2.29 10.19
N PHE A 25 -5.73 -3.61 10.16
CA PHE A 25 -6.89 -4.18 9.47
C PHE A 25 -8.21 -3.63 9.97
N ALA A 26 -8.39 -3.58 11.29
CA ALA A 26 -9.61 -3.05 11.90
C ALA A 26 -9.82 -1.59 11.53
N ASN A 27 -8.76 -0.79 11.56
CA ASN A 27 -8.79 0.62 11.19
C ASN A 27 -9.13 0.82 9.71
N LEU A 28 -8.50 0.04 8.82
CA LEU A 28 -8.77 0.11 7.39
C LEU A 28 -10.20 -0.32 7.06
N ALA A 29 -10.69 -1.38 7.69
CA ALA A 29 -12.06 -1.84 7.50
C ALA A 29 -13.08 -0.76 7.87
N GLU A 30 -12.87 -0.08 9.00
CA GLU A 30 -13.72 1.02 9.42
C GLU A 30 -13.66 2.20 8.47
N LYS A 31 -12.47 2.55 7.99
CA LYS A 31 -12.29 3.62 7.00
C LYS A 31 -12.97 3.30 5.68
N GLU A 32 -12.87 2.06 5.21
CA GLU A 32 -13.57 1.62 4.00
C GLU A 32 -15.08 1.73 4.17
N ARG A 33 -15.59 1.32 5.33
CA ARG A 33 -17.02 1.42 5.65
C ARG A 33 -17.51 2.87 5.60
N ILE A 34 -16.76 3.79 6.21
CA ILE A 34 -17.12 5.22 6.26
C ILE A 34 -17.08 5.84 4.86
N LYS A 35 -16.06 5.56 4.08
CA LYS A 35 -15.90 6.14 2.73
C LYS A 35 -16.81 5.49 1.70
N GLY A 36 -17.30 4.29 1.96
CA GLY A 36 -18.11 3.51 1.03
C GLY A 36 -17.25 2.59 0.16
N HIS A 37 -17.69 1.35 0.01
CA HIS A 37 -16.93 0.30 -0.68
C HIS A 37 -16.65 0.61 -2.16
N HIS A 38 -17.51 1.41 -2.79
CA HIS A 38 -17.40 1.72 -4.21
C HIS A 38 -16.78 3.09 -4.50
N SER A 39 -16.46 3.87 -3.46
CA SER A 39 -15.77 5.14 -3.65
C SER A 39 -14.32 4.90 -4.10
N PRO A 40 -13.69 5.87 -4.78
CA PRO A 40 -12.27 5.74 -5.15
C PRO A 40 -11.37 5.50 -3.94
N GLU A 41 -11.63 6.20 -2.84
CA GLU A 41 -10.88 6.03 -1.59
C GLU A 41 -11.12 4.65 -0.98
N GLY A 42 -12.37 4.17 -0.96
CA GLY A 42 -12.71 2.84 -0.47
C GLY A 42 -12.04 1.74 -1.28
N ARG A 43 -11.91 1.92 -2.60
CA ARG A 43 -11.16 0.98 -3.46
C ARG A 43 -9.69 0.91 -3.08
N ALA A 44 -9.06 2.05 -2.87
CA ALA A 44 -7.66 2.11 -2.46
C ALA A 44 -7.44 1.40 -1.12
N ILE A 45 -8.32 1.65 -0.15
CA ILE A 45 -8.26 1.02 1.17
C ILE A 45 -8.42 -0.50 1.05
N ARG A 46 -9.35 -0.96 0.24
CA ARG A 46 -9.57 -2.40 0.03
C ARG A 46 -8.36 -3.06 -0.61
N THR A 47 -7.75 -2.42 -1.59
CA THR A 47 -6.53 -2.93 -2.23
C THR A 47 -5.39 -3.03 -1.22
N LEU A 48 -5.22 -2.04 -0.37
CA LEU A 48 -4.22 -2.07 0.70
C LEU A 48 -4.50 -3.19 1.70
N SER A 49 -5.75 -3.39 2.08
CA SER A 49 -6.14 -4.48 2.97
C SER A 49 -5.79 -5.84 2.38
N ARG A 50 -6.03 -6.03 1.08
CA ARG A 50 -5.64 -7.25 0.37
C ARG A 50 -4.13 -7.47 0.37
N ALA A 51 -3.36 -6.42 0.13
CA ALA A 51 -1.91 -6.48 0.15
C ALA A 51 -1.40 -6.89 1.54
N LEU A 52 -1.90 -6.24 2.58
CA LEU A 52 -1.52 -6.51 3.95
C LEU A 52 -1.90 -7.93 4.37
N ASN A 53 -3.12 -8.36 4.06
CA ASN A 53 -3.58 -9.72 4.37
C ASN A 53 -2.78 -10.77 3.62
N GLY A 54 -2.55 -10.58 2.33
CA GLY A 54 -1.80 -11.52 1.51
C GLY A 54 -0.35 -11.67 1.97
N TYR A 55 0.26 -10.57 2.40
CA TYR A 55 1.62 -10.60 2.92
C TYR A 55 1.67 -11.28 4.30
N SER A 56 0.80 -10.89 5.22
CA SER A 56 0.80 -11.43 6.59
C SER A 56 0.46 -12.91 6.65
N SER A 57 -0.40 -13.40 5.75
CA SER A 57 -0.76 -14.81 5.67
C SER A 57 0.21 -15.65 4.84
N GLY A 58 1.13 -15.01 4.11
CA GLY A 58 2.04 -15.70 3.20
C GLY A 58 1.39 -16.17 1.90
N ASN A 59 0.17 -15.72 1.60
CA ASN A 59 -0.57 -16.13 0.40
C ASN A 59 -0.14 -15.39 -0.87
N LEU A 60 0.48 -14.24 -0.74
CA LEU A 60 0.98 -13.44 -1.87
C LEU A 60 2.50 -13.35 -1.81
N SER A 61 3.12 -13.40 -2.98
CA SER A 61 4.55 -13.13 -3.10
C SER A 61 4.83 -11.65 -2.82
N GLY A 62 6.08 -11.32 -2.47
CA GLY A 62 6.48 -9.92 -2.29
C GLY A 62 6.22 -9.08 -3.54
N ARG A 63 6.43 -9.66 -4.72
CA ARG A 63 6.16 -9.01 -6.00
C ARG A 63 4.68 -8.63 -6.14
N ASP A 64 3.78 -9.56 -5.82
CA ASP A 64 2.35 -9.30 -5.89
C ASP A 64 1.91 -8.24 -4.88
N VAL A 65 2.48 -8.27 -3.68
CA VAL A 65 2.22 -7.25 -2.66
C VAL A 65 2.66 -5.87 -3.13
N LEU A 66 3.85 -5.77 -3.75
CA LEU A 66 4.32 -4.50 -4.31
C LEU A 66 3.40 -3.97 -5.41
N ALA A 67 2.88 -4.88 -6.26
CA ALA A 67 1.93 -4.50 -7.29
C ALA A 67 0.64 -3.92 -6.69
N LEU A 68 0.15 -4.51 -5.61
CA LEU A 68 -1.03 -4.00 -4.90
C LEU A 68 -0.73 -2.67 -4.19
N CYS A 69 0.47 -2.49 -3.67
CA CYS A 69 0.89 -1.20 -3.10
C CYS A 69 0.90 -0.09 -4.15
N ASP A 70 1.44 -0.36 -5.33
CA ASP A 70 1.40 0.59 -6.45
C ASP A 70 -0.03 0.96 -6.81
N GLN A 71 -0.90 -0.02 -6.90
CA GLN A 71 -2.31 0.21 -7.23
C GLN A 71 -3.00 1.04 -6.16
N THR A 72 -2.71 0.76 -4.89
CA THR A 72 -3.22 1.54 -3.76
C THR A 72 -2.82 3.00 -3.88
N ILE A 73 -1.56 3.26 -4.14
CA ILE A 73 -1.02 4.62 -4.26
C ILE A 73 -1.69 5.34 -5.43
N GLU A 74 -1.78 4.69 -6.58
CA GLU A 74 -2.40 5.27 -7.77
C GLU A 74 -3.86 5.65 -7.49
N ASP A 75 -4.65 4.72 -6.96
CA ASP A 75 -6.06 4.95 -6.68
C ASP A 75 -6.25 6.05 -5.62
N TRP A 76 -5.39 6.03 -4.58
CA TRP A 76 -5.44 7.03 -3.52
C TRP A 76 -5.13 8.44 -4.04
N LEU A 77 -4.09 8.57 -4.86
CA LEU A 77 -3.71 9.86 -5.44
C LEU A 77 -4.77 10.38 -6.40
N LYS A 78 -5.36 9.50 -7.23
CA LYS A 78 -6.48 9.88 -8.10
C LYS A 78 -7.65 10.40 -7.28
N ALA A 79 -8.00 9.72 -6.20
CA ALA A 79 -9.09 10.12 -5.32
C ALA A 79 -8.80 11.49 -4.68
N LYS A 80 -7.62 11.69 -4.13
CA LYS A 80 -7.25 12.95 -3.46
C LYS A 80 -7.13 14.13 -4.41
N CYS A 81 -6.60 13.91 -5.59
CA CYS A 81 -6.48 14.92 -6.63
C CYS A 81 -7.77 15.09 -7.45
N LYS A 82 -8.83 14.36 -7.09
CA LYS A 82 -10.15 14.41 -7.73
C LYS A 82 -10.13 14.06 -9.21
N PHE A 83 -9.27 13.13 -9.60
CA PHE A 83 -9.29 12.53 -10.92
C PHE A 83 -10.23 11.34 -10.96
N SER A 84 -10.78 11.06 -12.14
CA SER A 84 -11.56 9.85 -12.37
C SER A 84 -10.70 8.60 -12.11
N PRO A 85 -11.28 7.51 -11.54
CA PRO A 85 -10.57 6.23 -11.44
C PRO A 85 -10.09 5.70 -12.79
N TRP A 86 -10.75 6.11 -13.87
CA TRP A 86 -10.42 5.70 -15.24
C TRP A 86 -9.37 6.61 -15.90
N SER A 87 -8.87 7.61 -15.18
CA SER A 87 -7.85 8.50 -15.70
C SER A 87 -6.61 7.71 -16.13
N THR A 88 -6.08 8.06 -17.30
CA THR A 88 -4.88 7.44 -17.86
C THR A 88 -3.59 8.16 -17.45
N ARG A 89 -3.68 9.09 -16.49
CA ARG A 89 -2.49 9.80 -16.02
C ARG A 89 -1.48 8.81 -15.42
N SER A 90 -0.22 8.98 -15.78
CA SER A 90 0.85 8.16 -15.22
C SER A 90 1.05 8.43 -13.74
N LEU A 91 1.62 7.48 -13.02
CA LEU A 91 1.92 7.67 -11.61
C LEU A 91 2.87 8.86 -11.35
N PRO A 92 3.92 9.09 -12.15
CA PRO A 92 4.74 10.30 -11.99
C PRO A 92 3.92 11.59 -12.09
N ALA A 93 2.99 11.67 -13.03
CA ALA A 93 2.13 12.85 -13.18
C ALA A 93 1.22 13.05 -11.97
N LEU A 94 0.66 11.95 -11.44
CA LEU A 94 -0.16 11.99 -10.22
C LEU A 94 0.66 12.46 -9.01
N VAL A 95 1.89 11.98 -8.88
CA VAL A 95 2.78 12.37 -7.79
C VAL A 95 3.09 13.87 -7.87
N ILE A 96 3.42 14.39 -9.04
CA ILE A 96 3.67 15.83 -9.22
C ILE A 96 2.45 16.65 -8.80
N THR A 97 1.27 16.27 -9.27
CA THR A 97 0.03 16.95 -8.91
C THR A 97 -0.22 16.90 -7.38
N ALA A 98 0.02 15.76 -6.78
CA ALA A 98 -0.19 15.58 -5.33
C ALA A 98 0.80 16.42 -4.51
N VAL A 99 2.05 16.55 -4.95
CA VAL A 99 3.03 17.41 -4.29
C VAL A 99 2.61 18.88 -4.40
N GLN A 100 2.18 19.32 -5.58
CA GLN A 100 1.69 20.68 -5.80
C GLN A 100 0.46 21.00 -4.96
N ALA A 101 -0.44 20.03 -4.81
CA ALA A 101 -1.63 20.18 -3.98
C ALA A 101 -1.37 19.94 -2.48
N ARG A 102 -0.15 19.61 -2.11
CA ARG A 102 0.28 19.35 -0.72
C ARG A 102 -0.38 18.13 -0.08
N TRP A 103 -0.83 17.18 -0.86
CA TRP A 103 -1.30 15.88 -0.35
C TRP A 103 -0.16 15.01 0.11
N ILE A 104 1.01 15.13 -0.55
CA ILE A 104 2.23 14.43 -0.17
C ILE A 104 3.39 15.42 -0.16
N SER A 105 4.40 15.13 0.66
CA SER A 105 5.62 15.90 0.72
C SER A 105 6.60 15.47 -0.38
N ARG A 106 7.64 16.30 -0.61
CA ARG A 106 8.71 15.93 -1.53
C ARG A 106 9.45 14.67 -1.08
N LEU A 107 9.62 14.49 0.23
CA LEU A 107 10.25 13.29 0.78
C LEU A 107 9.41 12.04 0.48
N GLU A 108 8.10 12.13 0.65
CA GLU A 108 7.19 11.05 0.31
C GLU A 108 7.24 10.73 -1.18
N ALA A 109 7.32 11.75 -2.03
CA ALA A 109 7.45 11.56 -3.48
C ALA A 109 8.73 10.80 -3.82
N VAL A 110 9.84 11.09 -3.13
CA VAL A 110 11.10 10.34 -3.30
C VAL A 110 10.93 8.88 -2.87
N ARG A 111 10.25 8.64 -1.75
CA ARG A 111 9.97 7.27 -1.28
C ARG A 111 9.13 6.48 -2.28
N LEU A 112 8.11 7.12 -2.86
CA LEU A 112 7.27 6.52 -3.89
C LEU A 112 8.08 6.17 -5.14
N GLN A 113 8.99 7.05 -5.54
CA GLN A 113 9.85 6.80 -6.70
C GLN A 113 10.80 5.63 -6.46
N LYS A 114 11.36 5.52 -5.25
CA LYS A 114 12.23 4.39 -4.87
C LYS A 114 11.48 3.06 -4.93
N LEU A 115 10.25 3.04 -4.42
CA LEU A 115 9.40 1.86 -4.47
C LEU A 115 9.15 1.43 -5.92
N ARG A 116 8.85 2.37 -6.77
CA ARG A 116 8.58 2.12 -8.18
C ARG A 116 9.82 1.60 -8.90
N ASN A 117 10.99 2.17 -8.63
CA ASN A 117 12.25 1.71 -9.20
C ASN A 117 12.58 0.29 -8.76
N ALA A 118 12.37 -0.03 -7.50
CA ALA A 118 12.59 -1.38 -6.97
C ALA A 118 11.69 -2.40 -7.68
N ARG A 119 10.42 -2.07 -7.89
CA ARG A 119 9.50 -2.92 -8.62
C ARG A 119 9.93 -3.14 -10.07
N ALA A 120 10.36 -2.08 -10.76
CA ALA A 120 10.82 -2.19 -12.14
C ALA A 120 12.03 -3.12 -12.26
N LEU A 121 12.97 -3.05 -11.33
CA LEU A 121 14.13 -3.95 -11.32
C LEU A 121 13.73 -5.39 -11.10
N ILE A 122 12.79 -5.65 -10.20
CA ILE A 122 12.28 -6.99 -9.92
C ILE A 122 11.58 -7.56 -11.16
N ASP A 123 10.74 -6.76 -11.81
CA ASP A 123 10.04 -7.17 -13.01
C ASP A 123 11.01 -7.49 -14.16
N GLN A 124 12.12 -6.74 -14.27
CA GLN A 124 13.15 -6.97 -15.27
C GLN A 124 13.98 -8.23 -15.02
N HIS A 125 14.34 -8.48 -13.77
CA HIS A 125 15.31 -9.53 -13.43
C HIS A 125 14.66 -10.78 -12.84
N GLY A 126 13.36 -10.77 -12.57
CA GLY A 126 12.65 -11.92 -11.98
C GLY A 126 13.09 -12.27 -10.57
N SER A 127 13.76 -11.36 -9.89
CA SER A 127 14.29 -11.58 -8.54
C SER A 127 13.18 -11.53 -7.49
N ASP A 128 13.37 -12.26 -6.40
CA ASP A 128 12.50 -12.14 -5.24
C ASP A 128 12.71 -10.80 -4.55
N VAL A 129 11.63 -10.28 -3.96
CA VAL A 129 11.66 -9.01 -3.26
C VAL A 129 12.10 -9.24 -1.81
N PRO A 130 13.11 -8.51 -1.31
CA PRO A 130 13.44 -8.56 0.11
C PRO A 130 12.24 -8.15 0.98
N GLY A 131 12.04 -8.86 2.08
CA GLY A 131 10.93 -8.58 2.99
C GLY A 131 10.91 -7.15 3.52
N LEU A 132 12.08 -6.56 3.75
CA LEU A 132 12.18 -5.16 4.21
C LEU A 132 11.61 -4.17 3.20
N GLU A 133 11.78 -4.41 1.90
CA GLU A 133 11.22 -3.55 0.86
C GLU A 133 9.69 -3.66 0.81
N VAL A 134 9.16 -4.87 0.97
CA VAL A 134 7.72 -5.11 1.03
C VAL A 134 7.12 -4.39 2.24
N GLU A 135 7.73 -4.53 3.40
CA GLU A 135 7.27 -3.84 4.62
C GLU A 135 7.32 -2.32 4.47
N SER A 136 8.38 -1.79 3.86
CA SER A 136 8.51 -0.35 3.61
C SER A 136 7.40 0.16 2.70
N ALA A 137 7.07 -0.60 1.67
CA ALA A 137 5.97 -0.27 0.76
C ALA A 137 4.61 -0.27 1.48
N LEU A 138 4.34 -1.31 2.26
CA LEU A 138 3.11 -1.39 3.05
C LEU A 138 3.00 -0.24 4.05
N LYS A 139 4.08 0.07 4.76
CA LYS A 139 4.10 1.19 5.71
C LYS A 139 3.82 2.51 5.02
N LEU A 140 4.41 2.75 3.86
CA LEU A 140 4.18 3.97 3.10
C LEU A 140 2.71 4.12 2.72
N CYS A 141 2.09 3.06 2.21
CA CYS A 141 0.67 3.06 1.86
C CYS A 141 -0.21 3.32 3.09
N ILE A 142 0.09 2.66 4.20
CA ILE A 142 -0.66 2.83 5.46
C ILE A 142 -0.55 4.27 5.95
N GLU A 143 0.64 4.84 5.95
CA GLU A 143 0.88 6.23 6.37
C GLU A 143 0.11 7.22 5.49
N LEU A 144 0.12 7.02 4.18
CA LEU A 144 -0.62 7.88 3.26
C LEU A 144 -2.12 7.85 3.53
N VAL A 145 -2.68 6.65 3.69
CA VAL A 145 -4.10 6.48 3.94
C VAL A 145 -4.49 7.07 5.30
N GLU A 146 -3.68 6.85 6.34
CA GLU A 146 -4.00 7.33 7.69
C GLU A 146 -3.84 8.84 7.83
N ARG A 147 -2.84 9.42 7.22
CA ARG A 147 -2.55 10.86 7.33
C ARG A 147 -3.58 11.71 6.61
N HIS A 148 -4.02 11.27 5.45
CA HIS A 148 -4.88 12.07 4.58
C HIS A 148 -6.34 11.59 4.60
N TRP A 149 -6.70 11.00 5.69
CA TRP A 149 -8.07 10.55 5.95
C TRP A 149 -9.03 11.73 6.14
#